data_2e5a14c6ecb361269f9d870685ad738a
#
_entry.id   2e5a14c6ecb361269f9d870685ad738a
#
_cell.length_a   1.000
_cell.length_b   1.000
_cell.length_c   1.000
_cell.angle_alpha   90.00
_cell.angle_beta   90.00
_cell.angle_gamma   90.00
#
_symmetry.space_group_name_H-M   'P 1'
#
loop_
_entity.id
_entity.type
_entity.pdbx_description
1 polymer ?
#
loop_
_entity_poly.entity_id
_entity_poly.type
_entity_poly.pdbx_seq_one_letter_code
_entity_poly.pdbx_strand_id
1 'polypeptide(L)'
;MSALFDRIALDGAARRGRLTLRHGVVQTPAFMPVGTYGTVKAMTPEELESLGADIVLANTFHLMLRPGPGVVAAHGGLHGFMHWRQPILTDSGGFQVFSLAELRKISEEGVRFQSPVDGSAVRLKPEDSMDVQHAL
;
A
#
# COMPACT_ATOMS: atom_id res chain seq x y z
N MET A 1 -10.36 -23.50 6.72
CA MET A 1 -9.92 -22.09 6.56
C MET A 1 -11.16 -21.26 6.28
N SER A 2 -11.47 -20.24 7.07
CA SER A 2 -12.54 -19.31 6.73
C SER A 2 -12.19 -18.61 5.41
N ALA A 3 -13.20 -18.34 4.58
CA ALA A 3 -13.00 -17.61 3.34
C ALA A 3 -12.37 -16.25 3.65
N LEU A 4 -11.40 -15.80 2.85
CA LEU A 4 -10.80 -14.48 2.97
C LEU A 4 -11.84 -13.36 2.84
N PHE A 5 -12.87 -13.59 2.02
CA PHE A 5 -13.96 -12.65 1.77
C PHE A 5 -15.31 -13.36 1.83
N ASP A 6 -16.21 -12.84 2.67
CA ASP A 6 -17.60 -13.27 2.80
C ASP A 6 -18.53 -12.20 2.25
N ARG A 7 -19.35 -12.54 1.26
CA ARG A 7 -20.42 -11.67 0.80
C ARG A 7 -21.64 -11.82 1.70
N ILE A 8 -21.97 -10.73 2.42
CA ILE A 8 -23.04 -10.74 3.43
C ILE A 8 -24.40 -10.42 2.83
N ALA A 9 -24.48 -9.44 1.91
CA ALA A 9 -25.74 -9.01 1.31
C ALA A 9 -25.54 -8.48 -0.10
N LEU A 10 -26.63 -8.50 -0.86
CA LEU A 10 -26.77 -7.92 -2.21
C LEU A 10 -28.02 -7.08 -2.28
N ASP A 11 -27.94 -5.97 -3.02
CA ASP A 11 -29.10 -5.18 -3.45
C ASP A 11 -28.80 -4.65 -4.85
N GLY A 12 -29.39 -5.26 -5.87
CA GLY A 12 -29.04 -5.03 -7.25
C GLY A 12 -27.55 -5.28 -7.50
N ALA A 13 -26.81 -4.26 -7.95
CA ALA A 13 -25.36 -4.33 -8.14
C ALA A 13 -24.54 -4.00 -6.87
N ALA A 14 -25.19 -3.50 -5.80
CA ALA A 14 -24.53 -3.19 -4.55
C ALA A 14 -24.20 -4.46 -3.77
N ARG A 15 -23.02 -4.48 -3.12
CA ARG A 15 -22.55 -5.62 -2.34
C ARG A 15 -22.06 -5.15 -0.97
N ARG A 16 -22.52 -5.82 0.06
CA ARG A 16 -21.93 -5.76 1.40
C ARG A 16 -21.14 -7.03 1.66
N GLY A 17 -19.92 -6.88 2.16
CA GLY A 17 -19.07 -8.02 2.48
C GLY A 17 -18.21 -7.79 3.70
N ARG A 18 -17.45 -8.82 4.03
CA ARG A 18 -16.50 -8.84 5.12
C ARG A 18 -15.19 -9.46 4.61
N LEU A 19 -14.11 -8.71 4.71
CA LEU A 19 -12.76 -9.16 4.39
C LEU A 19 -12.04 -9.47 5.71
N THR A 20 -11.64 -10.74 5.90
CA THR A 20 -10.92 -11.18 7.10
C THR A 20 -9.44 -11.26 6.80
N LEU A 21 -8.63 -10.44 7.44
CA LEU A 21 -7.18 -10.34 7.28
C LEU A 21 -6.47 -10.64 8.60
N ARG A 22 -5.15 -10.80 8.54
CA ARG A 22 -4.32 -11.08 9.72
C ARG A 22 -4.43 -9.99 10.80
N HIS A 23 -4.55 -8.73 10.40
CA HIS A 23 -4.57 -7.57 11.28
C HIS A 23 -5.98 -7.05 11.60
N GLY A 24 -7.02 -7.77 11.19
CA GLY A 24 -8.39 -7.38 11.52
C GLY A 24 -9.39 -7.69 10.42
N VAL A 25 -10.58 -7.17 10.59
CA VAL A 25 -11.71 -7.38 9.69
C VAL A 25 -12.11 -6.05 9.09
N VAL A 26 -12.25 -6.02 7.77
CA VAL A 26 -12.74 -4.85 7.03
C VAL A 26 -14.17 -5.09 6.57
N GLN A 27 -15.07 -4.19 6.93
CA GLN A 27 -16.43 -4.18 6.41
C GLN A 27 -16.46 -3.49 5.05
N THR A 28 -17.00 -4.15 4.02
CA THR A 28 -17.06 -3.55 2.68
C THR A 28 -18.48 -3.18 2.27
N PRO A 29 -18.66 -2.09 1.51
CA PRO A 29 -17.63 -1.22 0.95
C PRO A 29 -16.89 -0.41 2.02
N ALA A 30 -15.58 -0.20 1.86
CA ALA A 30 -14.74 0.55 2.76
C ALA A 30 -13.97 1.63 2.00
N PHE A 31 -13.84 2.81 2.59
CA PHE A 31 -12.91 3.82 2.12
C PHE A 31 -11.52 3.54 2.73
N MET A 32 -10.48 3.60 1.90
CA MET A 32 -9.10 3.44 2.34
C MET A 32 -8.39 4.80 2.33
N PRO A 33 -8.18 5.43 3.49
CA PRO A 33 -7.32 6.62 3.57
C PRO A 33 -5.92 6.31 3.00
N VAL A 34 -5.37 7.25 2.23
CA VAL A 34 -4.10 7.04 1.52
C VAL A 34 -2.94 7.53 2.35
N GLY A 35 -2.10 6.60 2.79
CA GLY A 35 -0.86 6.85 3.52
C GLY A 35 0.37 6.70 2.62
N THR A 36 0.58 7.62 1.68
CA THR A 36 1.58 7.54 0.61
C THR A 36 2.99 7.22 1.09
N TYR A 37 3.43 7.85 2.18
CA TYR A 37 4.75 7.66 2.79
C TYR A 37 4.67 7.00 4.18
N GLY A 38 3.71 6.10 4.37
CA GLY A 38 3.45 5.52 5.69
C GLY A 38 2.78 6.50 6.65
N THR A 39 2.08 7.50 6.12
CA THR A 39 1.26 8.45 6.90
C THR A 39 0.15 9.03 6.04
N VAL A 40 -1.03 9.18 6.61
CA VAL A 40 -2.12 9.94 5.98
C VAL A 40 -1.87 11.42 6.28
N LYS A 41 -1.79 12.22 5.21
CA LYS A 41 -1.40 13.64 5.34
C LYS A 41 -2.31 14.40 6.30
N ALA A 42 -1.69 15.06 7.28
CA ALA A 42 -2.34 15.88 8.31
C ALA A 42 -3.31 15.12 9.24
N MET A 43 -3.13 13.79 9.38
CA MET A 43 -3.91 12.98 10.32
C MET A 43 -3.00 12.02 11.09
N THR A 44 -3.28 11.85 12.37
CA THR A 44 -2.63 10.82 13.19
C THR A 44 -3.32 9.46 13.04
N PRO A 45 -2.65 8.34 13.36
CA PRO A 45 -3.29 7.03 13.37
C PRO A 45 -4.51 6.98 14.30
N GLU A 46 -4.44 7.62 15.46
CA GLU A 46 -5.53 7.67 16.45
C GLU A 46 -6.76 8.42 15.91
N GLU A 47 -6.55 9.48 15.13
CA GLU A 47 -7.64 10.20 14.47
C GLU A 47 -8.31 9.30 13.42
N LEU A 48 -7.54 8.56 12.64
CA LEU A 48 -8.08 7.61 11.66
C LEU A 48 -8.89 6.49 12.33
N GLU A 49 -8.38 5.96 13.46
CA GLU A 49 -9.10 4.96 14.26
C GLU A 49 -10.42 5.54 14.81
N SER A 50 -10.39 6.77 15.32
CA SER A 50 -11.59 7.44 15.86
C SER A 50 -12.67 7.69 14.81
N LEU A 51 -12.26 7.86 13.54
CA LEU A 51 -13.16 8.01 12.38
C LEU A 51 -13.66 6.66 11.83
N GLY A 52 -13.18 5.54 12.40
CA GLY A 52 -13.61 4.20 12.01
C GLY A 52 -12.97 3.71 10.71
N ALA A 53 -11.75 4.14 10.39
CA ALA A 53 -11.00 3.57 9.28
C ALA A 53 -10.55 2.14 9.60
N ASP A 54 -11.08 1.15 8.89
CA ASP A 54 -10.73 -0.27 9.06
C ASP A 54 -9.46 -0.67 8.31
N ILE A 55 -9.03 0.12 7.33
CA ILE A 55 -7.90 -0.17 6.44
C ILE A 55 -7.32 1.12 5.88
N VAL A 56 -6.00 1.15 5.70
CA VAL A 56 -5.30 2.24 5.00
C VAL A 56 -4.55 1.70 3.78
N LEU A 57 -4.25 2.57 2.81
CA LEU A 57 -3.44 2.24 1.65
C LEU A 57 -2.07 2.90 1.78
N ALA A 58 -1.01 2.15 1.52
CA ALA A 58 0.36 2.63 1.44
C ALA A 58 0.95 2.40 0.05
N ASN A 59 1.68 3.39 -0.49
CA ASN A 59 2.19 3.31 -1.85
C ASN A 59 3.61 2.74 -1.88
N THR A 60 3.75 1.54 -2.41
CA THR A 60 5.03 0.82 -2.53
C THR A 60 6.09 1.62 -3.26
N PHE A 61 5.75 2.26 -4.39
CA PHE A 61 6.68 3.09 -5.15
C PHE A 61 7.33 4.19 -4.30
N HIS A 62 6.54 4.94 -3.56
CA HIS A 62 7.03 6.04 -2.74
C HIS A 62 7.88 5.53 -1.56
N LEU A 63 7.42 4.50 -0.87
CA LEU A 63 8.13 3.89 0.26
C LEU A 63 9.43 3.22 -0.16
N MET A 64 9.47 2.60 -1.34
CA MET A 64 10.69 2.04 -1.92
C MET A 64 11.76 3.10 -2.15
N LEU A 65 11.38 4.26 -2.67
CA LEU A 65 12.31 5.36 -2.93
C LEU A 65 12.70 6.09 -1.65
N ARG A 66 11.75 6.28 -0.74
CA ARG A 66 11.98 7.00 0.51
C ARG A 66 10.92 6.64 1.57
N PRO A 67 11.31 6.14 2.77
CA PRO A 67 12.66 6.03 3.31
C PRO A 67 13.45 4.82 2.80
N GLY A 68 12.84 3.92 2.05
CA GLY A 68 13.37 2.65 1.59
C GLY A 68 12.88 1.47 2.44
N PRO A 69 12.76 0.27 1.83
CA PRO A 69 12.19 -0.90 2.50
C PRO A 69 13.01 -1.35 3.71
N GLY A 70 14.33 -1.19 3.69
CA GLY A 70 15.20 -1.54 4.80
C GLY A 70 14.92 -0.72 6.07
N VAL A 71 14.61 0.57 5.93
CA VAL A 71 14.24 1.43 7.07
C VAL A 71 12.89 0.98 7.64
N VAL A 72 11.90 0.73 6.79
CA VAL A 72 10.58 0.27 7.23
C VAL A 72 10.69 -1.08 7.94
N ALA A 73 11.42 -2.04 7.36
CA ALA A 73 11.65 -3.35 7.97
C ALA A 73 12.32 -3.26 9.35
N ALA A 74 13.31 -2.36 9.50
CA ALA A 74 13.99 -2.13 10.79
C ALA A 74 13.05 -1.60 11.89
N HIS A 75 11.92 -1.01 11.52
CA HIS A 75 10.88 -0.52 12.44
C HIS A 75 9.75 -1.54 12.67
N GLY A 76 9.90 -2.79 12.22
CA GLY A 76 8.89 -3.83 12.36
C GLY A 76 7.83 -3.83 11.26
N GLY A 77 8.20 -3.39 10.06
CA GLY A 77 7.32 -3.24 8.91
C GLY A 77 6.44 -2.00 9.00
N LEU A 78 5.50 -1.86 8.06
CA LEU A 78 4.62 -0.68 8.00
C LEU A 78 3.75 -0.51 9.25
N HIS A 79 3.31 -1.60 9.85
CA HIS A 79 2.50 -1.52 11.07
C HIS A 79 3.25 -0.85 12.23
N GLY A 80 4.52 -1.22 12.42
CA GLY A 80 5.39 -0.57 13.42
C GLY A 80 5.78 0.85 13.02
N PHE A 81 6.16 1.04 11.76
CA PHE A 81 6.61 2.33 11.23
C PHE A 81 5.51 3.40 11.26
N MET A 82 4.26 3.03 10.95
CA MET A 82 3.09 3.91 10.96
C MET A 82 2.40 4.03 12.31
N HIS A 83 2.74 3.19 13.27
CA HIS A 83 1.97 2.99 14.50
C HIS A 83 0.49 2.64 14.22
N TRP A 84 0.25 1.83 13.18
CA TRP A 84 -1.09 1.43 12.72
C TRP A 84 -1.33 -0.06 12.94
N ARG A 85 -2.42 -0.42 13.61
CA ARG A 85 -2.71 -1.82 14.01
C ARG A 85 -3.67 -2.53 13.07
N GLN A 86 -4.50 -1.78 12.35
CA GLN A 86 -5.49 -2.33 11.43
C GLN A 86 -4.86 -2.76 10.09
N PRO A 87 -5.59 -3.42 9.21
CA PRO A 87 -5.11 -3.80 7.88
C PRO A 87 -4.48 -2.65 7.09
N ILE A 88 -3.46 -3.00 6.31
CA ILE A 88 -2.80 -2.11 5.34
C ILE A 88 -2.86 -2.81 3.98
N LEU A 89 -3.24 -2.07 2.95
CA LEU A 89 -3.09 -2.47 1.56
C LEU A 89 -1.86 -1.79 0.99
N THR A 90 -0.92 -2.56 0.43
CA THR A 90 0.18 -2.01 -0.37
C THR A 90 -0.13 -2.20 -1.85
N ASP A 91 0.09 -1.16 -2.66
CA ASP A 91 -0.04 -1.26 -4.11
C ASP A 91 1.24 -1.84 -4.75
N SER A 92 1.21 -2.12 -6.05
CA SER A 92 2.38 -2.63 -6.77
C SER A 92 3.41 -1.54 -7.13
N GLY A 93 3.06 -0.27 -7.00
CA GLY A 93 3.85 0.86 -7.49
C GLY A 93 3.82 1.07 -9.02
N GLY A 94 3.18 0.17 -9.77
CA GLY A 94 3.17 0.21 -11.23
C GLY A 94 2.49 1.44 -11.82
N PHE A 95 1.40 1.90 -11.22
CA PHE A 95 0.70 3.10 -11.65
C PHE A 95 1.59 4.34 -11.51
N GLN A 96 2.31 4.48 -10.40
CA GLN A 96 3.20 5.61 -10.13
C GLN A 96 4.39 5.63 -11.10
N VAL A 97 4.97 4.47 -11.42
CA VAL A 97 5.99 4.36 -12.46
C VAL A 97 5.44 4.83 -13.80
N PHE A 98 4.18 4.50 -14.11
CA PHE A 98 3.54 4.94 -15.35
C PHE A 98 3.26 6.45 -15.34
N SER A 99 2.75 7.01 -14.25
CA SER A 99 2.24 8.38 -14.19
C SER A 99 3.31 9.42 -13.83
N LEU A 100 4.33 9.07 -13.04
CA LEU A 100 5.30 10.01 -12.47
C LEU A 100 6.69 9.94 -13.10
N ALA A 101 7.02 8.88 -13.81
CA ALA A 101 8.34 8.71 -14.41
C ALA A 101 8.35 9.26 -15.85
N GLU A 102 8.85 10.48 -16.02
CA GLU A 102 8.93 11.14 -17.35
C GLU A 102 9.87 10.42 -18.31
N LEU A 103 10.99 9.86 -17.82
CA LEU A 103 12.01 9.16 -18.60
C LEU A 103 12.00 7.66 -18.25
N ARG A 104 10.94 6.95 -18.64
CA ARG A 104 10.84 5.52 -18.44
C ARG A 104 11.13 4.73 -19.71
N LYS A 105 11.79 3.58 -19.55
CA LYS A 105 11.92 2.55 -20.59
C LYS A 105 11.29 1.26 -20.06
N ILE A 106 10.27 0.77 -20.74
CA ILE A 106 9.58 -0.48 -20.40
C ILE A 106 10.11 -1.58 -21.32
N SER A 107 10.41 -2.75 -20.74
CA SER A 107 10.82 -3.97 -21.42
C SER A 107 10.19 -5.17 -20.74
N GLU A 108 10.32 -6.36 -21.32
CA GLU A 108 9.92 -7.63 -20.69
C GLU A 108 10.68 -7.90 -19.37
N GLU A 109 11.88 -7.33 -19.24
CA GLU A 109 12.70 -7.44 -18.02
C GLU A 109 12.31 -6.46 -16.90
N GLY A 110 11.29 -5.61 -17.10
CA GLY A 110 10.86 -4.59 -16.15
C GLY A 110 11.02 -3.17 -16.69
N VAL A 111 10.94 -2.21 -15.80
CA VAL A 111 10.98 -0.78 -16.14
C VAL A 111 12.23 -0.11 -15.55
N ARG A 112 12.85 0.76 -16.35
CA ARG A 112 13.90 1.67 -15.91
C ARG A 112 13.40 3.10 -15.94
N PHE A 113 13.65 3.86 -14.90
CA PHE A 113 13.22 5.26 -14.78
C PHE A 113 14.19 6.05 -13.90
N GLN A 114 14.03 7.37 -13.89
CA GLN A 114 14.73 8.23 -12.94
C GLN A 114 13.87 8.47 -11.70
N SER A 115 14.49 8.33 -10.54
CA SER A 115 13.85 8.62 -9.26
C SER A 115 13.42 10.09 -9.20
N PRO A 116 12.14 10.38 -8.92
CA PRO A 116 11.67 11.76 -8.76
C PRO A 116 12.20 12.41 -7.46
N VAL A 117 12.86 11.64 -6.59
CA VAL A 117 13.40 12.13 -5.32
C VAL A 117 14.78 12.76 -5.51
N ASP A 118 15.65 12.11 -6.28
CA ASP A 118 17.07 12.48 -6.39
C ASP A 118 17.64 12.31 -7.81
N GLY A 119 16.83 11.92 -8.79
CA GLY A 119 17.25 11.71 -10.18
C GLY A 119 18.06 10.46 -10.43
N SER A 120 18.32 9.62 -9.42
CA SER A 120 19.06 8.37 -9.58
C SER A 120 18.34 7.40 -10.51
N ALA A 121 19.11 6.57 -11.25
CA ALA A 121 18.54 5.55 -12.11
C ALA A 121 17.99 4.39 -11.26
N VAL A 122 16.70 4.09 -11.44
CA VAL A 122 16.01 3.01 -10.75
C VAL A 122 15.56 1.96 -11.77
N ARG A 123 15.70 0.68 -11.42
CA ARG A 123 15.10 -0.44 -12.12
C ARG A 123 14.09 -1.11 -11.21
N LEU A 124 12.92 -1.41 -11.75
CA LEU A 124 11.85 -2.11 -11.04
C LEU A 124 11.34 -3.24 -11.91
N LYS A 125 11.47 -4.46 -11.42
CA LYS A 125 10.86 -5.67 -11.97
C LYS A 125 9.61 -6.03 -11.17
N PRO A 126 8.75 -6.93 -11.68
CA PRO A 126 7.63 -7.47 -10.89
C PRO A 126 8.10 -8.11 -9.57
N GLU A 127 9.21 -8.86 -9.60
CA GLU A 127 9.79 -9.51 -8.42
C GLU A 127 10.25 -8.48 -7.39
N ASP A 128 10.95 -7.41 -7.84
CA ASP A 128 11.40 -6.31 -6.97
C ASP A 128 10.22 -5.65 -6.25
N SER A 129 9.09 -5.46 -6.97
CA SER A 129 7.86 -4.93 -6.37
C SER A 129 7.32 -5.85 -5.27
N MET A 130 7.34 -7.16 -5.49
CA MET A 130 6.92 -8.15 -4.48
C MET A 130 7.85 -8.16 -3.28
N ASP A 131 9.18 -8.13 -3.53
CA ASP A 131 10.18 -8.11 -2.46
C ASP A 131 10.05 -6.85 -1.59
N VAL A 132 9.82 -5.70 -2.22
CA VAL A 132 9.54 -4.45 -1.48
C VAL A 132 8.28 -4.58 -0.63
N GLN A 133 7.17 -5.08 -1.20
CA GLN A 133 5.92 -5.26 -0.46
C GLN A 133 6.04 -6.25 0.71
N HIS A 134 6.89 -7.29 0.57
CA HIS A 134 7.18 -8.22 1.66
C HIS A 134 8.02 -7.59 2.78
N ALA A 135 8.87 -6.62 2.45
CA ALA A 135 9.70 -5.91 3.42
C ALA A 135 8.95 -4.76 4.13
N LEU A 136 7.86 -4.29 3.53
CA LEU A 136 6.97 -3.28 4.13
C LEU A 136 6.02 -3.92 5.16
#